data_04e3d0bb651a9d5ee955e564ba10bf0c
#
_entry.id   04e3d0bb651a9d5ee955e564ba10bf0c
#
_cell.length_a   1.000
_cell.length_b   1.000
_cell.length_c   1.000
_cell.angle_alpha   90.00
_cell.angle_beta   90.00
_cell.angle_gamma   90.00
#
_symmetry.space_group_name_H-M   'P 1'
#
loop_
_entity.id
_entity.type
_entity.pdbx_description
1 polymer ?
#
loop_
_entity_poly.entity_id
_entity_poly.type
_entity_poly.pdbx_seq_one_letter_code
_entity_poly.pdbx_strand_id
1 'polypeptide(L)'
;MALPLLNYAPKSQNQRVAGYEVGGDEQPRIFTTENVLSSGDMENLIWAGYRQIYSEHQILKSNRQKSLESQLKFGQITVRDFIRGLATSSPFLERNYQTNSNYRFVEMCVQRILGRDVYSEREKIAWSIVVANKGPQGFIDDLLNSDEYLNKFGYDTVPYQQRRILPQRVAGETPFNLKTPRYGEYHRSQLGFPQIIWQSSVRRFVPQEKQLRAGDPANYLGMARNMPMPATPPQRVPLANINIETMVPRRGR
;
A
#
# COMPACT_ATOMS: atom_id res chain seq x y z
N MET A 1 5.14 13.02 -43.89
CA MET A 1 3.90 13.44 -43.23
C MET A 1 3.90 12.80 -41.88
N ALA A 2 3.98 13.57 -40.79
CA ALA A 2 3.87 12.98 -39.44
C ALA A 2 2.41 12.61 -39.20
N LEU A 3 2.15 11.36 -38.77
CA LEU A 3 0.82 10.95 -38.37
C LEU A 3 0.40 11.73 -37.14
N PRO A 4 -0.82 12.31 -37.12
CA PRO A 4 -1.29 12.99 -35.91
C PRO A 4 -1.35 12.03 -34.74
N LEU A 5 -0.73 12.40 -33.63
CA LEU A 5 -0.82 11.64 -32.39
C LEU A 5 -2.26 11.72 -31.87
N LEU A 6 -2.79 10.57 -31.43
CA LEU A 6 -4.09 10.53 -30.79
C LEU A 6 -4.02 11.23 -29.42
N ASN A 7 -4.94 12.17 -29.18
CA ASN A 7 -5.04 12.90 -27.92
C ASN A 7 -5.69 12.09 -26.78
N TYR A 8 -5.89 10.80 -26.96
CA TYR A 8 -6.49 9.93 -25.95
C TYR A 8 -5.79 8.58 -25.89
N ALA A 9 -5.79 8.01 -24.73
CA ALA A 9 -5.16 6.73 -24.50
C ALA A 9 -6.07 5.56 -24.89
N PRO A 10 -5.56 4.51 -25.57
CA PRO A 10 -6.33 3.33 -25.94
C PRO A 10 -6.90 2.56 -24.73
N LYS A 11 -8.14 2.09 -24.82
CA LYS A 11 -8.76 1.24 -23.77
C LYS A 11 -8.11 -0.14 -23.63
N SER A 12 -7.38 -0.58 -24.65
CA SER A 12 -6.72 -1.87 -24.63
C SER A 12 -5.48 -1.84 -23.75
N GLN A 13 -5.39 -2.78 -22.81
CA GLN A 13 -4.18 -3.01 -22.02
C GLN A 13 -3.04 -3.64 -22.84
N ASN A 14 -3.33 -4.23 -23.99
CA ASN A 14 -2.36 -4.78 -24.93
C ASN A 14 -1.86 -3.73 -25.91
N GLN A 15 -1.30 -2.66 -25.42
CA GLN A 15 -0.71 -1.64 -26.26
C GLN A 15 0.58 -2.14 -26.89
N ARG A 16 0.60 -2.19 -28.22
CA ARG A 16 1.80 -2.49 -29.00
C ARG A 16 2.63 -1.26 -29.33
N VAL A 17 2.06 -0.09 -29.12
CA VAL A 17 2.70 1.19 -29.47
C VAL A 17 2.74 2.07 -28.22
N ALA A 18 3.96 2.45 -27.80
CA ALA A 18 4.16 3.35 -26.67
C ALA A 18 3.55 4.72 -26.95
N GLY A 19 2.87 5.32 -25.98
CA GLY A 19 2.22 6.62 -26.11
C GLY A 19 0.77 6.57 -26.63
N TYR A 20 0.28 5.43 -27.08
CA TYR A 20 -1.12 5.24 -27.43
C TYR A 20 -1.86 4.66 -26.23
N GLU A 21 -2.50 5.50 -25.49
CA GLU A 21 -3.39 5.09 -24.42
C GLU A 21 -4.82 5.49 -24.73
N VAL A 22 -5.80 4.60 -24.61
CA VAL A 22 -7.23 4.96 -24.75
C VAL A 22 -7.76 5.40 -23.40
N GLY A 23 -8.39 6.55 -23.33
CA GLY A 23 -9.09 7.02 -22.14
C GLY A 23 -10.17 6.01 -21.73
N GLY A 24 -10.14 5.57 -20.48
CA GLY A 24 -11.11 4.65 -19.90
C GLY A 24 -11.29 4.91 -18.42
N ASP A 25 -12.25 4.22 -17.80
CA ASP A 25 -12.58 4.37 -16.39
C ASP A 25 -11.40 3.97 -15.46
N GLU A 26 -10.44 3.20 -16.00
CA GLU A 26 -9.22 2.79 -15.30
C GLU A 26 -8.11 3.84 -15.32
N GLN A 27 -8.26 4.91 -16.10
CA GLN A 27 -7.28 5.99 -16.10
C GLN A 27 -7.42 6.86 -14.87
N PRO A 28 -6.29 7.24 -14.24
CA PRO A 28 -6.33 8.18 -13.14
C PRO A 28 -6.88 9.52 -13.62
N ARG A 29 -7.88 10.03 -12.92
CA ARG A 29 -8.39 11.38 -13.16
C ARG A 29 -7.35 12.36 -12.64
N ILE A 30 -6.85 13.22 -13.54
CA ILE A 30 -5.83 14.22 -13.19
C ILE A 30 -6.55 15.47 -12.66
N PHE A 31 -6.22 15.88 -11.45
CA PHE A 31 -6.72 17.09 -10.80
C PHE A 31 -5.59 18.12 -10.73
N THR A 32 -5.76 19.23 -11.44
CA THR A 32 -4.84 20.37 -11.45
C THR A 32 -5.57 21.64 -11.09
N THR A 33 -4.86 22.63 -10.55
CA THR A 33 -5.45 23.95 -10.27
C THR A 33 -5.89 24.65 -11.54
N GLU A 34 -5.22 24.40 -12.68
CA GLU A 34 -5.58 24.97 -13.99
C GLU A 34 -6.98 24.53 -14.46
N ASN A 35 -7.42 23.33 -14.06
CA ASN A 35 -8.71 22.76 -14.46
C ASN A 35 -9.85 23.11 -13.47
N VAL A 36 -9.57 23.89 -12.44
CA VAL A 36 -10.57 24.28 -11.44
C VAL A 36 -11.32 25.52 -11.92
N LEU A 37 -12.55 25.30 -12.38
CA LEU A 37 -13.44 26.36 -12.87
C LEU A 37 -14.49 26.79 -11.84
N SER A 38 -14.77 25.92 -10.86
CA SER A 38 -15.81 26.12 -9.86
C SER A 38 -15.35 25.77 -8.44
N SER A 39 -16.10 26.24 -7.45
CA SER A 39 -15.89 25.84 -6.06
C SER A 39 -16.02 24.33 -5.86
N GLY A 40 -16.90 23.67 -6.63
CA GLY A 40 -17.06 22.22 -6.58
C GLY A 40 -15.84 21.48 -7.12
N ASP A 41 -15.17 22.02 -8.15
CA ASP A 41 -13.96 21.42 -8.70
C ASP A 41 -12.81 21.51 -7.69
N MET A 42 -12.72 22.63 -6.97
CA MET A 42 -11.74 22.79 -5.90
C MET A 42 -11.99 21.79 -4.77
N GLU A 43 -13.24 21.52 -4.41
CA GLU A 43 -13.55 20.48 -3.43
C GLU A 43 -13.18 19.08 -3.93
N ASN A 44 -13.43 18.80 -5.20
CA ASN A 44 -13.02 17.53 -5.80
C ASN A 44 -11.50 17.36 -5.78
N LEU A 45 -10.75 18.43 -6.08
CA LEU A 45 -9.28 18.45 -6.00
C LEU A 45 -8.79 18.16 -4.57
N ILE A 46 -9.37 18.83 -3.58
CA ILE A 46 -9.05 18.61 -2.16
C ILE A 46 -9.31 17.15 -1.77
N TRP A 47 -10.47 16.61 -2.15
CA TRP A 47 -10.80 15.21 -1.87
C TRP A 47 -9.91 14.22 -2.61
N ALA A 48 -9.48 14.54 -3.83
CA ALA A 48 -8.49 13.75 -4.54
C ALA A 48 -7.15 13.68 -3.78
N GLY A 49 -6.69 14.82 -3.23
CA GLY A 49 -5.52 14.87 -2.36
C GLY A 49 -5.66 13.98 -1.12
N TYR A 50 -6.79 14.05 -0.43
CA TYR A 50 -7.05 13.18 0.72
C TYR A 50 -7.04 11.70 0.34
N ARG A 51 -7.73 11.32 -0.74
CA ARG A 51 -7.80 9.92 -1.19
C ARG A 51 -6.44 9.38 -1.62
N GLN A 52 -5.59 10.25 -2.17
CA GLN A 52 -4.24 9.86 -2.58
C GLN A 52 -3.31 9.66 -1.37
N ILE A 53 -3.35 10.55 -0.38
CA ILE A 53 -2.43 10.53 0.76
C ILE A 53 -2.94 9.66 1.90
N TYR A 54 -4.20 9.76 2.26
CA TYR A 54 -4.80 8.92 3.29
C TYR A 54 -5.36 7.63 2.69
N SER A 55 -5.28 6.54 3.45
CA SER A 55 -6.09 5.37 3.17
C SER A 55 -7.57 5.68 3.42
N GLU A 56 -8.47 5.04 2.71
CA GLU A 56 -9.91 5.31 2.80
C GLU A 56 -10.43 5.32 4.23
N HIS A 57 -10.00 4.36 5.05
CA HIS A 57 -10.36 4.26 6.46
C HIS A 57 -9.80 5.38 7.35
N GLN A 58 -8.81 6.15 6.87
CA GLN A 58 -8.24 7.29 7.58
C GLN A 58 -8.97 8.60 7.27
N ILE A 59 -9.83 8.61 6.25
CA ILE A 59 -10.59 9.79 5.83
C ILE A 59 -11.78 10.01 6.78
N LEU A 60 -11.47 10.48 7.98
CA LEU A 60 -12.45 10.81 9.01
C LEU A 60 -12.57 12.33 9.17
N LYS A 61 -13.74 12.79 9.63
CA LYS A 61 -13.97 14.21 9.90
C LYS A 61 -12.94 14.80 10.87
N SER A 62 -12.50 14.00 11.85
CA SER A 62 -11.47 14.38 12.82
C SER A 62 -10.07 14.56 12.23
N ASN A 63 -9.78 13.90 11.12
CA ASN A 63 -8.47 13.94 10.48
C ASN A 63 -8.33 15.04 9.43
N ARG A 64 -9.44 15.72 9.10
CA ARG A 64 -9.44 16.81 8.12
C ARG A 64 -8.59 17.98 8.59
N GLN A 65 -7.74 18.46 7.69
CA GLN A 65 -6.86 19.62 7.91
C GLN A 65 -7.52 20.89 7.35
N LYS A 66 -8.57 21.37 8.02
CA LYS A 66 -9.40 22.50 7.56
C LYS A 66 -8.62 23.78 7.29
N SER A 67 -7.54 24.02 8.02
CA SER A 67 -6.66 25.18 7.79
C SER A 67 -5.96 25.08 6.44
N LEU A 68 -5.40 23.92 6.12
CA LEU A 68 -4.75 23.69 4.83
C LEU A 68 -5.76 23.74 3.67
N GLU A 69 -6.96 23.19 3.86
CA GLU A 69 -8.04 23.28 2.86
C GLU A 69 -8.42 24.73 2.56
N SER A 70 -8.53 25.56 3.61
CA SER A 70 -8.83 26.98 3.44
C SER A 70 -7.71 27.73 2.72
N GLN A 71 -6.46 27.48 3.12
CA GLN A 71 -5.30 28.11 2.48
C GLN A 71 -5.20 27.73 1.00
N LEU A 72 -5.48 26.46 0.66
CA LEU A 72 -5.50 26.03 -0.74
C LEU A 72 -6.65 26.69 -1.53
N LYS A 73 -7.85 26.77 -0.94
CA LYS A 73 -9.01 27.44 -1.56
C LYS A 73 -8.77 28.91 -1.84
N PHE A 74 -8.00 29.58 -0.98
CA PHE A 74 -7.63 30.99 -1.16
C PHE A 74 -6.34 31.20 -1.98
N GLY A 75 -5.74 30.12 -2.53
CA GLY A 75 -4.51 30.21 -3.31
C GLY A 75 -3.28 30.64 -2.51
N GLN A 76 -3.30 30.50 -1.19
CA GLN A 76 -2.18 30.86 -0.31
C GLN A 76 -1.07 29.80 -0.31
N ILE A 77 -1.41 28.56 -0.65
CA ILE A 77 -0.48 27.45 -0.76
C ILE A 77 -0.70 26.73 -2.08
N THR A 78 0.37 26.08 -2.57
CA THR A 78 0.31 25.24 -3.75
C THR A 78 -0.33 23.88 -3.44
N VAL A 79 -0.73 23.12 -4.45
CA VAL A 79 -1.17 21.74 -4.27
C VAL A 79 -0.07 20.89 -3.65
N ARG A 80 1.19 21.11 -4.07
CA ARG A 80 2.34 20.43 -3.47
C ARG A 80 2.45 20.69 -1.96
N ASP A 81 2.29 21.97 -1.53
CA ASP A 81 2.35 22.31 -0.11
C ASP A 81 1.17 21.71 0.66
N PHE A 82 0.00 21.63 0.03
CA PHE A 82 -1.15 20.93 0.58
C PHE A 82 -0.86 19.43 0.80
N ILE A 83 -0.31 18.76 -0.21
CA ILE A 83 0.11 17.35 -0.10
C ILE A 83 1.17 17.16 0.99
N ARG A 84 2.15 18.07 1.05
CA ARG A 84 3.15 18.11 2.13
C ARG A 84 2.47 18.20 3.50
N GLY A 85 1.56 19.15 3.66
CA GLY A 85 0.83 19.35 4.91
C GLY A 85 0.01 18.13 5.32
N LEU A 86 -0.62 17.43 4.37
CA LEU A 86 -1.33 16.18 4.65
C LEU A 86 -0.39 15.07 5.10
N ALA A 87 0.72 14.88 4.38
CA ALA A 87 1.68 13.80 4.66
C ALA A 87 2.48 14.03 5.95
N THR A 88 2.68 15.29 6.37
CA THR A 88 3.35 15.64 7.63
C THR A 88 2.39 15.83 8.81
N SER A 89 1.10 15.72 8.59
CA SER A 89 0.08 15.89 9.63
C SER A 89 0.19 14.82 10.72
N SER A 90 -0.16 15.20 11.96
CA SER A 90 -0.18 14.28 13.11
C SER A 90 -1.00 13.01 12.84
N PRO A 91 -2.23 13.06 12.28
CA PRO A 91 -3.00 11.87 11.99
C PRO A 91 -2.33 10.92 10.98
N PHE A 92 -1.59 11.47 10.03
CA PHE A 92 -0.86 10.66 9.06
C PHE A 92 0.35 9.98 9.69
N LEU A 93 1.16 10.73 10.44
CA LEU A 93 2.37 10.21 11.07
C LEU A 93 2.05 9.17 12.15
N GLU A 94 1.07 9.41 12.99
CA GLU A 94 0.65 8.47 14.02
C GLU A 94 0.21 7.13 13.45
N ARG A 95 -0.51 7.13 12.32
CA ARG A 95 -1.07 5.92 11.74
C ARG A 95 -0.22 5.25 10.69
N ASN A 96 0.68 5.98 10.04
CA ASN A 96 1.50 5.40 8.97
C ASN A 96 2.97 5.24 9.38
N TYR A 97 3.52 6.16 10.17
CA TYR A 97 4.91 6.10 10.59
C TYR A 97 5.09 5.34 11.91
N GLN A 98 4.39 5.75 12.97
CA GLN A 98 4.59 5.16 14.30
C GLN A 98 4.18 3.69 14.40
N THR A 99 3.23 3.25 13.61
CA THR A 99 2.70 1.87 13.63
C THR A 99 3.45 0.91 12.70
N ASN A 100 4.38 1.42 11.89
CA ASN A 100 5.02 0.63 10.85
C ASN A 100 6.55 0.77 10.90
N SER A 101 7.24 -0.19 10.30
CA SER A 101 8.68 -0.09 10.08
C SER A 101 9.02 0.98 9.04
N ASN A 102 10.24 1.54 9.09
CA ASN A 102 10.71 2.52 8.11
C ASN A 102 10.60 2.00 6.67
N TYR A 103 10.87 0.72 6.42
CA TYR A 103 10.72 0.12 5.09
C TYR A 103 9.28 0.18 4.58
N ARG A 104 8.32 -0.15 5.44
CA ARG A 104 6.91 -0.07 5.05
C ARG A 104 6.42 1.35 4.90
N PHE A 105 6.89 2.25 5.76
CA PHE A 105 6.59 3.67 5.65
C PHE A 105 7.09 4.25 4.31
N VAL A 106 8.32 3.92 3.92
CA VAL A 106 8.89 4.30 2.62
C VAL A 106 8.03 3.77 1.46
N GLU A 107 7.68 2.49 1.46
CA GLU A 107 6.82 1.91 0.43
C GLU A 107 5.48 2.65 0.31
N MET A 108 4.85 2.94 1.45
CA MET A 108 3.58 3.68 1.46
C MET A 108 3.73 5.11 0.94
N CYS A 109 4.77 5.82 1.35
CA CYS A 109 5.00 7.21 0.92
C CYS A 109 5.35 7.30 -0.56
N VAL A 110 6.21 6.41 -1.06
CA VAL A 110 6.55 6.36 -2.50
C VAL A 110 5.29 6.09 -3.34
N GLN A 111 4.46 5.13 -2.94
CA GLN A 111 3.21 4.85 -3.65
C GLN A 111 2.23 6.04 -3.63
N ARG A 112 2.16 6.78 -2.54
CA ARG A 112 1.19 7.87 -2.37
C ARG A 112 1.66 9.19 -2.93
N ILE A 113 2.94 9.52 -2.78
CA ILE A 113 3.52 10.79 -3.22
C ILE A 113 4.01 10.69 -4.67
N LEU A 114 4.75 9.62 -5.02
CA LEU A 114 5.25 9.44 -6.39
C LEU A 114 4.28 8.64 -7.28
N GLY A 115 3.25 8.02 -6.71
CA GLY A 115 2.24 7.27 -7.48
C GLY A 115 2.76 5.99 -8.12
N ARG A 116 3.86 5.42 -7.64
CA ARG A 116 4.48 4.20 -8.14
C ARG A 116 4.95 3.28 -7.03
N ASP A 117 5.22 2.05 -7.35
CA ASP A 117 5.92 1.15 -6.44
C ASP A 117 7.42 1.49 -6.37
N VAL A 118 8.05 1.06 -5.29
CA VAL A 118 9.52 1.12 -5.15
C VAL A 118 10.14 0.20 -6.19
N TYR A 119 11.10 0.69 -6.97
CA TYR A 119 11.72 -0.08 -8.06
C TYR A 119 12.55 -1.26 -7.56
N SER A 120 13.22 -1.11 -6.42
CA SER A 120 14.12 -2.13 -5.89
C SER A 120 14.26 -2.06 -4.38
N GLU A 121 14.75 -3.15 -3.79
CA GLU A 121 15.12 -3.18 -2.38
C GLU A 121 16.21 -2.14 -2.03
N ARG A 122 17.10 -1.85 -2.96
CA ARG A 122 18.15 -0.83 -2.77
C ARG A 122 17.56 0.57 -2.60
N GLU A 123 16.59 0.92 -3.43
CA GLU A 123 15.86 2.19 -3.31
C GLU A 123 15.15 2.28 -1.95
N LYS A 124 14.48 1.19 -1.55
CA LYS A 124 13.79 1.12 -0.27
C LYS A 124 14.75 1.29 0.91
N ILE A 125 15.91 0.65 0.86
CA ILE A 125 16.95 0.79 1.88
C ILE A 125 17.47 2.23 1.91
N ALA A 126 17.81 2.82 0.75
CA ALA A 126 18.29 4.19 0.66
C ALA A 126 17.32 5.19 1.28
N TRP A 127 16.05 5.12 0.92
CA TRP A 127 15.02 5.97 1.53
C TRP A 127 14.80 5.69 3.02
N SER A 128 14.93 4.45 3.47
CA SER A 128 14.81 4.12 4.90
C SER A 128 15.94 4.74 5.72
N ILE A 129 17.14 4.88 5.15
CA ILE A 129 18.27 5.59 5.77
C ILE A 129 17.96 7.09 5.88
N VAL A 130 17.34 7.68 4.84
CA VAL A 130 16.90 9.08 4.90
C VAL A 130 15.87 9.29 6.01
N VAL A 131 14.87 8.39 6.13
CA VAL A 131 13.90 8.44 7.25
C VAL A 131 14.59 8.37 8.61
N ALA A 132 15.61 7.52 8.76
CA ALA A 132 16.34 7.38 10.02
C ALA A 132 17.16 8.64 10.36
N ASN A 133 17.76 9.29 9.36
CA ASN A 133 18.65 10.44 9.56
C ASN A 133 17.91 11.77 9.64
N LYS A 134 16.96 12.02 8.75
CA LYS A 134 16.24 13.29 8.63
C LYS A 134 14.83 13.26 9.28
N GLY A 135 14.42 12.10 9.74
CA GLY A 135 13.06 11.91 10.23
C GLY A 135 12.02 11.83 9.10
N PRO A 136 10.74 11.53 9.47
CA PRO A 136 9.67 11.36 8.49
C PRO A 136 9.36 12.64 7.71
N GLN A 137 9.44 13.80 8.34
CA GLN A 137 9.18 15.08 7.66
C GLN A 137 10.26 15.40 6.62
N GLY A 138 11.54 15.27 6.99
CA GLY A 138 12.64 15.49 6.05
C GLY A 138 12.62 14.52 4.88
N PHE A 139 12.21 13.28 5.10
CA PHE A 139 12.02 12.30 4.05
C PHE A 139 10.88 12.70 3.08
N ILE A 140 9.74 13.17 3.61
CA ILE A 140 8.62 13.64 2.79
C ILE A 140 9.05 14.86 1.97
N ASP A 141 9.80 15.78 2.57
CA ASP A 141 10.33 16.94 1.87
C ASP A 141 11.29 16.54 0.74
N ASP A 142 12.18 15.59 0.98
CA ASP A 142 13.08 15.08 -0.06
C ASP A 142 12.31 14.38 -1.20
N LEU A 143 11.23 13.65 -0.92
CA LEU A 143 10.38 13.05 -1.95
C LEU A 143 9.68 14.12 -2.79
N LEU A 144 9.10 15.14 -2.17
CA LEU A 144 8.39 16.23 -2.86
C LEU A 144 9.33 17.16 -3.65
N ASN A 145 10.60 17.22 -3.23
CA ASN A 145 11.64 17.99 -3.94
C ASN A 145 12.40 17.15 -4.98
N SER A 146 12.09 15.87 -5.11
CA SER A 146 12.74 15.04 -6.11
C SER A 146 12.40 15.47 -7.53
N ASP A 147 13.38 15.34 -8.44
CA ASP A 147 13.17 15.65 -9.86
C ASP A 147 12.01 14.83 -10.46
N GLU A 148 11.82 13.60 -9.97
CA GLU A 148 10.73 12.74 -10.40
C GLU A 148 9.36 13.34 -10.07
N TYR A 149 9.18 13.86 -8.85
CA TYR A 149 7.93 14.50 -8.44
C TYR A 149 7.69 15.77 -9.22
N LEU A 150 8.71 16.65 -9.29
CA LEU A 150 8.59 17.96 -9.95
C LEU A 150 8.31 17.84 -11.44
N ASN A 151 8.97 16.89 -12.11
CA ASN A 151 8.75 16.68 -13.56
C ASN A 151 7.37 16.09 -13.87
N LYS A 152 6.77 15.34 -12.94
CA LYS A 152 5.48 14.67 -13.18
C LYS A 152 4.28 15.46 -12.69
N PHE A 153 4.36 16.01 -11.51
CA PHE A 153 3.23 16.66 -10.85
C PHE A 153 3.41 18.16 -10.71
N GLY A 154 4.66 18.64 -10.69
CA GLY A 154 4.94 20.04 -10.49
C GLY A 154 4.43 20.56 -9.15
N TYR A 155 3.90 21.79 -9.15
CA TYR A 155 3.37 22.44 -7.95
C TYR A 155 1.85 22.37 -7.85
N ASP A 156 1.17 22.16 -8.97
CA ASP A 156 -0.27 22.42 -9.12
C ASP A 156 -1.11 21.18 -9.39
N THR A 157 -0.47 20.01 -9.51
CA THR A 157 -1.14 18.75 -9.79
C THR A 157 -1.18 17.86 -8.55
N VAL A 158 -2.36 17.30 -8.26
CA VAL A 158 -2.50 16.28 -7.23
C VAL A 158 -1.82 15.00 -7.70
N PRO A 159 -0.92 14.40 -6.91
CA PRO A 159 -0.33 13.10 -7.27
C PRO A 159 -1.39 12.04 -7.55
N TYR A 160 -1.16 11.23 -8.54
CA TYR A 160 -2.04 10.14 -8.93
C TYR A 160 -1.25 8.85 -9.14
N GLN A 161 -1.93 7.71 -9.07
CA GLN A 161 -1.29 6.43 -9.29
C GLN A 161 -0.89 6.28 -10.75
N GLN A 162 0.40 6.03 -10.97
CA GLN A 162 0.93 5.75 -12.29
C GLN A 162 0.62 4.30 -12.66
N ARG A 163 0.40 4.06 -13.94
CA ARG A 163 0.24 2.68 -14.41
C ARG A 163 1.54 1.92 -14.21
N ARG A 164 1.44 0.73 -13.66
CA ARG A 164 2.56 -0.18 -13.55
C ARG A 164 2.97 -0.64 -14.95
N ILE A 165 4.21 -0.36 -15.35
CA ILE A 165 4.79 -0.92 -16.58
C ILE A 165 5.22 -2.35 -16.25
N LEU A 166 4.62 -3.32 -16.93
CA LEU A 166 5.02 -4.73 -16.85
C LEU A 166 6.02 -5.03 -17.97
N PRO A 167 7.00 -5.94 -17.75
CA PRO A 167 8.00 -6.28 -18.78
C PRO A 167 7.39 -6.78 -20.10
N GLN A 168 6.18 -7.34 -20.05
CA GLN A 168 5.46 -7.88 -21.21
C GLN A 168 4.33 -6.98 -21.71
N ARG A 169 4.11 -5.83 -21.08
CA ARG A 169 3.04 -4.90 -21.42
C ARG A 169 3.57 -3.47 -21.40
N VAL A 170 3.25 -2.71 -22.41
CA VAL A 170 3.66 -1.31 -22.53
C VAL A 170 2.91 -0.42 -21.53
N ALA A 171 1.66 -0.75 -21.24
CA ALA A 171 0.88 -0.10 -20.21
C ALA A 171 0.58 -1.10 -19.09
N GLY A 172 1.04 -0.81 -17.90
CA GLY A 172 0.75 -1.62 -16.72
C GLY A 172 -0.63 -1.32 -16.17
N GLU A 173 -1.12 -2.24 -15.35
CA GLU A 173 -2.33 -2.05 -14.57
C GLU A 173 -2.11 -0.94 -13.53
N THR A 174 -3.13 -0.13 -13.33
CA THR A 174 -3.16 0.79 -12.19
C THR A 174 -3.08 -0.08 -10.93
N PRO A 175 -2.14 0.18 -10.01
CA PRO A 175 -2.06 -0.62 -8.79
C PRO A 175 -3.34 -0.43 -7.99
N PHE A 176 -4.19 -1.46 -7.96
CA PHE A 176 -5.45 -1.45 -7.22
C PHE A 176 -5.25 -1.34 -5.72
N ASN A 177 -4.09 -1.74 -5.22
CA ASN A 177 -3.82 -1.85 -3.81
C ASN A 177 -2.67 -0.95 -3.39
N LEU A 178 -3.00 0.29 -3.07
CA LEU A 178 -2.11 1.10 -2.24
C LEU A 178 -1.80 0.32 -0.95
N LYS A 179 -0.53 0.18 -0.63
CA LYS A 179 -0.14 -0.45 0.63
C LYS A 179 -0.77 0.31 1.78
N THR A 180 -1.53 -0.41 2.60
CA THR A 180 -2.15 0.14 3.79
C THR A 180 -1.24 -0.05 5.00
N PRO A 181 -1.28 0.83 5.99
CA PRO A 181 -0.54 0.66 7.22
C PRO A 181 -1.01 -0.60 7.96
N ARG A 182 -0.09 -1.22 8.69
CA ARG A 182 -0.41 -2.33 9.58
C ARG A 182 -0.70 -1.76 10.96
N TYR A 183 -1.90 -2.03 11.46
CA TYR A 183 -2.33 -1.55 12.76
C TYR A 183 -2.29 -2.62 13.82
N GLY A 184 -1.95 -2.21 15.04
CA GLY A 184 -2.25 -2.97 16.24
C GLY A 184 -3.75 -2.93 16.60
N GLU A 185 -4.15 -3.69 17.62
CA GLU A 185 -5.53 -3.80 18.08
C GLU A 185 -6.13 -2.44 18.48
N TYR A 186 -5.35 -1.62 19.19
CA TYR A 186 -5.76 -0.28 19.62
C TYR A 186 -6.20 0.62 18.46
N HIS A 187 -5.38 0.74 17.41
CA HIS A 187 -5.73 1.59 16.26
C HIS A 187 -6.89 1.02 15.46
N ARG A 188 -6.99 -0.31 15.38
CA ARG A 188 -8.11 -0.96 14.70
C ARG A 188 -9.44 -0.67 15.38
N SER A 189 -9.47 -0.72 16.71
CA SER A 189 -10.67 -0.39 17.47
C SER A 189 -11.10 1.06 17.30
N GLN A 190 -10.14 1.99 17.28
CA GLN A 190 -10.43 3.41 17.07
C GLN A 190 -10.92 3.75 15.66
N LEU A 191 -10.40 3.05 14.65
CA LEU A 191 -10.77 3.28 13.26
C LEU A 191 -12.03 2.54 12.84
N GLY A 192 -12.64 1.77 13.74
CA GLY A 192 -13.90 1.08 13.48
C GLY A 192 -13.79 -0.08 12.49
N PHE A 193 -12.63 -0.71 12.43
CA PHE A 193 -12.46 -1.91 11.62
C PHE A 193 -13.15 -3.10 12.25
N PRO A 194 -14.26 -3.60 11.68
CA PRO A 194 -14.47 -5.00 11.59
C PRO A 194 -14.00 -5.46 10.22
N GLN A 195 -12.75 -5.79 10.06
CA GLN A 195 -12.36 -6.52 8.87
C GLN A 195 -12.91 -7.93 9.01
N ILE A 196 -13.94 -8.21 8.24
CA ILE A 196 -14.49 -9.55 8.10
C ILE A 196 -13.62 -10.25 7.06
N ILE A 197 -12.85 -11.24 7.49
CA ILE A 197 -11.97 -12.01 6.62
C ILE A 197 -12.55 -13.41 6.44
N TRP A 198 -12.49 -13.91 5.21
CA TRP A 198 -12.85 -15.30 4.93
C TRP A 198 -11.86 -16.24 5.59
N GLN A 199 -12.36 -17.07 6.50
CA GLN A 199 -11.58 -18.09 7.14
C GLN A 199 -11.88 -19.47 6.52
N SER A 200 -10.92 -20.01 5.80
CA SER A 200 -11.06 -21.26 5.05
C SER A 200 -11.35 -22.47 5.96
N SER A 201 -10.79 -22.50 7.17
CA SER A 201 -11.01 -23.58 8.14
C SER A 201 -12.45 -23.69 8.64
N VAL A 202 -13.16 -22.58 8.72
CA VAL A 202 -14.57 -22.52 9.19
C VAL A 202 -15.56 -22.25 8.06
N ARG A 203 -15.07 -22.01 6.84
CA ARG A 203 -15.85 -21.67 5.63
C ARG A 203 -16.87 -20.55 5.85
N ARG A 204 -16.48 -19.52 6.58
CA ARG A 204 -17.31 -18.33 6.84
C ARG A 204 -16.44 -17.09 7.03
N PHE A 205 -17.07 -15.93 6.90
CA PHE A 205 -16.43 -14.67 7.26
C PHE A 205 -16.40 -14.50 8.78
N VAL A 206 -15.22 -14.25 9.32
CA VAL A 206 -14.99 -14.05 10.75
C VAL A 206 -14.30 -12.70 10.93
N PRO A 207 -14.67 -11.89 11.93
CA PRO A 207 -13.94 -10.68 12.27
C PRO A 207 -12.45 -10.97 12.48
N GLN A 208 -11.57 -10.13 11.97
CA GLN A 208 -10.12 -10.35 12.04
C GLN A 208 -9.61 -10.55 13.48
N GLU A 209 -10.25 -9.88 14.44
CA GLU A 209 -9.95 -10.00 15.86
C GLU A 209 -10.23 -11.39 16.44
N LYS A 210 -11.15 -12.11 15.83
CA LYS A 210 -11.52 -13.48 16.21
C LYS A 210 -10.77 -14.54 15.42
N GLN A 211 -9.88 -14.15 14.54
CA GLN A 211 -9.03 -15.10 13.83
C GLN A 211 -7.93 -15.60 14.75
N LEU A 212 -7.79 -16.91 14.78
CA LEU A 212 -6.67 -17.56 15.43
C LEU A 212 -5.37 -17.18 14.72
N ARG A 213 -4.34 -16.85 15.45
CA ARG A 213 -3.03 -16.49 14.88
C ARG A 213 -2.43 -17.71 14.18
N ALA A 214 -1.68 -17.48 13.10
CA ALA A 214 -0.93 -18.53 12.44
C ALA A 214 0.03 -19.18 13.47
N GLY A 215 -0.01 -20.50 13.57
CA GLY A 215 0.77 -21.24 14.57
C GLY A 215 0.07 -21.41 15.93
N ASP A 216 -1.14 -20.85 16.13
CA ASP A 216 -1.90 -21.08 17.35
C ASP A 216 -2.39 -22.54 17.39
N PRO A 217 -2.06 -23.30 18.44
CA PRO A 217 -2.53 -24.68 18.61
C PRO A 217 -4.05 -24.83 18.54
N ALA A 218 -4.79 -23.80 18.92
CA ALA A 218 -6.25 -23.77 18.85
C ALA A 218 -6.81 -23.99 17.43
N ASN A 219 -6.04 -23.63 16.39
CA ASN A 219 -6.40 -23.91 14.98
C ASN A 219 -6.49 -25.41 14.67
N TYR A 220 -5.78 -26.22 15.43
CA TYR A 220 -5.64 -27.66 15.18
C TYR A 220 -6.39 -28.53 16.17
N LEU A 221 -7.11 -27.95 17.14
CA LEU A 221 -7.85 -28.69 18.15
C LEU A 221 -8.87 -29.65 17.54
N GLY A 222 -9.55 -29.27 16.48
CA GLY A 222 -10.49 -30.15 15.78
C GLY A 222 -9.78 -31.34 15.12
N MET A 223 -8.62 -31.11 14.53
CA MET A 223 -7.80 -32.16 13.94
C MET A 223 -7.24 -33.08 15.03
N ALA A 224 -6.73 -32.51 16.11
CA ALA A 224 -6.19 -33.28 17.23
C ALA A 224 -7.25 -34.17 17.91
N ARG A 225 -8.48 -33.70 18.05
CA ARG A 225 -9.61 -34.45 18.58
C ARG A 225 -10.06 -35.61 17.68
N ASN A 226 -9.91 -35.41 16.36
CA ASN A 226 -10.33 -36.39 15.36
C ASN A 226 -9.21 -37.36 14.95
N MET A 227 -8.00 -37.21 15.51
CA MET A 227 -6.96 -38.18 15.28
C MET A 227 -7.34 -39.50 15.96
N PRO A 228 -7.40 -40.63 15.21
CA PRO A 228 -7.62 -41.93 15.83
C PRO A 228 -6.45 -42.20 16.77
N MET A 229 -6.79 -42.43 18.04
CA MET A 229 -5.76 -42.90 18.99
C MET A 229 -5.20 -44.21 18.45
N PRO A 230 -3.87 -44.35 18.37
CA PRO A 230 -3.29 -45.63 17.98
C PRO A 230 -3.74 -46.71 18.95
N ALA A 231 -4.36 -47.76 18.41
CA ALA A 231 -4.93 -48.83 19.18
C ALA A 231 -3.89 -49.61 20.04
N THR A 232 -2.62 -49.37 19.77
CA THR A 232 -1.51 -49.97 20.51
C THR A 232 -0.52 -48.88 20.91
N PRO A 233 -0.17 -48.76 22.18
CA PRO A 233 0.88 -47.86 22.61
C PRO A 233 2.17 -48.22 21.87
N PRO A 234 2.95 -47.23 21.41
CA PRO A 234 4.19 -47.48 20.67
C PRO A 234 5.08 -48.36 21.55
N GLN A 235 5.43 -49.55 21.05
CA GLN A 235 6.37 -50.41 21.75
C GLN A 235 7.68 -49.66 21.93
N ARG A 236 8.09 -49.47 23.17
CA ARG A 236 9.40 -48.86 23.47
C ARG A 236 10.46 -49.85 22.96
N VAL A 237 11.03 -49.57 21.82
CA VAL A 237 12.19 -50.29 21.35
C VAL A 237 13.36 -49.91 22.24
N PRO A 238 14.00 -50.84 22.94
CA PRO A 238 15.16 -50.54 23.79
C PRO A 238 16.26 -49.98 22.85
N LEU A 239 16.84 -48.85 23.26
CA LEU A 239 17.88 -48.13 22.49
C LEU A 239 19.07 -49.01 22.07
N ALA A 240 19.35 -50.07 22.87
CA ALA A 240 20.40 -51.04 22.58
C ALA A 240 20.18 -51.84 21.26
N ASN A 241 18.95 -51.91 20.74
CA ASN A 241 18.64 -52.69 19.56
C ASN A 241 18.41 -51.82 18.28
N ILE A 242 18.67 -50.51 18.36
CA ILE A 242 18.53 -49.62 17.22
C ILE A 242 19.87 -49.59 16.45
N ASN A 243 19.90 -50.22 15.30
CA ASN A 243 21.04 -50.11 14.42
C ASN A 243 20.91 -48.82 13.58
N ILE A 244 21.59 -47.77 14.00
CA ILE A 244 21.53 -46.43 13.43
C ILE A 244 21.98 -46.44 11.96
N GLU A 245 22.90 -47.33 11.58
CA GLU A 245 23.44 -47.38 10.21
C GLU A 245 22.39 -47.84 9.18
N THR A 246 21.40 -48.61 9.60
CA THR A 246 20.33 -49.08 8.70
C THR A 246 19.16 -48.13 8.60
N MET A 247 19.00 -47.20 9.58
CA MET A 247 17.88 -46.24 9.63
C MET A 247 18.17 -44.88 8.99
N VAL A 248 19.44 -44.57 8.74
CA VAL A 248 19.80 -43.31 8.08
C VAL A 248 19.86 -43.53 6.58
N PRO A 249 19.01 -42.89 5.76
CA PRO A 249 19.10 -43.02 4.32
C PRO A 249 20.45 -42.46 3.86
N ARG A 250 21.28 -43.32 3.27
CA ARG A 250 22.56 -42.86 2.62
C ARG A 250 22.20 -41.98 1.46
N ARG A 251 22.66 -40.73 1.49
CA ARG A 251 22.63 -39.87 0.31
C ARG A 251 23.41 -40.57 -0.81
N GLY A 252 22.70 -41.01 -1.83
CA GLY A 252 23.35 -41.54 -3.02
C GLY A 252 24.34 -40.50 -3.59
N ARG A 253 25.49 -40.99 -3.96
CA ARG A 253 26.50 -40.24 -4.73
C ARG A 253 25.98 -39.87 -6.10
#